data_3f7c06b3ddb311c63b0e565e2b648569
#
_entry.id   3f7c06b3ddb311c63b0e565e2b648569
#
_cell.length_a   1.000
_cell.length_b   1.000
_cell.length_c   1.000
_cell.angle_alpha   90.00
_cell.angle_beta   90.00
_cell.angle_gamma   90.00
#
_symmetry.space_group_name_H-M   'P 1'
#
loop_
_entity.id
_entity.type
_entity.pdbx_description
1 polymer ?
#
loop_
_entity_poly.entity_id
_entity_poly.type
_entity_poly.pdbx_seq_one_letter_code
_entity_poly.pdbx_strand_id
1 'polypeptide(L)'
;MRKPFIFVLVVLGIICMSICIVQEGERGIVMRFGKVLRNSENQPLVYMPGVHLKIPGLESVKLLDARIQTMDNQADRFVTKEQKDLIVDSYIKWRVSDFSRYYLATGGGDISQAEVLLKRKFSDRLRSEIGRLDVQDIVTDSHGRLTTDVRDALNTGSSSQDNALDLLHHHNESSMTLPVNQNSMEALGIKVIDVRIKQINLPTEVSDAIYARMRAERESVARSQRAQGAEEAAIVRAQADYAVERTLAEARRQALITKGEGDAESAKLFSDAFSKDPDFYAFLRSLRAYESSFSNHQDLVVLSPETDFFRFMKRPDCLKR
;
A
#
# COMPACT_ATOMS: atom_id res chain seq x y z
N MET A 1 -45.43 -78.25 -7.78
CA MET A 1 -44.28 -77.70 -7.04
C MET A 1 -43.58 -76.49 -7.73
N ARG A 2 -43.87 -76.11 -9.00
CA ARG A 2 -43.27 -74.98 -9.73
C ARG A 2 -43.81 -73.56 -9.34
N LYS A 3 -45.12 -73.47 -8.98
CA LYS A 3 -45.73 -72.17 -8.61
C LYS A 3 -45.17 -71.49 -7.37
N PRO A 4 -44.92 -72.20 -6.19
CA PRO A 4 -44.35 -71.54 -5.05
C PRO A 4 -42.89 -71.12 -5.25
N PHE A 5 -42.10 -71.84 -6.08
CA PHE A 5 -40.73 -71.51 -6.43
C PHE A 5 -40.64 -70.20 -7.21
N ILE A 6 -41.56 -69.98 -8.21
CA ILE A 6 -41.64 -68.72 -8.98
C ILE A 6 -41.99 -67.53 -8.06
N PHE A 7 -42.91 -67.75 -7.11
CA PHE A 7 -43.28 -66.72 -6.14
C PHE A 7 -42.12 -66.31 -5.24
N VAL A 8 -41.33 -67.28 -4.72
CA VAL A 8 -40.13 -67.00 -3.91
C VAL A 8 -39.08 -66.26 -4.73
N LEU A 9 -38.89 -66.61 -6.01
CA LEU A 9 -37.94 -65.97 -6.89
C LEU A 9 -38.34 -64.50 -7.20
N VAL A 10 -39.63 -64.24 -7.38
CA VAL A 10 -40.15 -62.87 -7.58
C VAL A 10 -39.99 -62.02 -6.31
N VAL A 11 -40.28 -62.60 -5.11
CA VAL A 11 -40.09 -61.89 -3.83
C VAL A 11 -38.62 -61.59 -3.61
N LEU A 12 -37.71 -62.54 -3.91
CA LEU A 12 -36.27 -62.36 -3.79
C LEU A 12 -35.80 -61.24 -4.75
N GLY A 13 -36.31 -61.19 -5.99
CA GLY A 13 -36.03 -60.14 -6.96
C GLY A 13 -36.47 -58.74 -6.48
N ILE A 14 -37.65 -58.66 -5.84
CA ILE A 14 -38.14 -57.41 -5.23
C ILE A 14 -37.25 -56.94 -4.10
N ILE A 15 -36.81 -57.87 -3.25
CA ILE A 15 -35.87 -57.56 -2.13
C ILE A 15 -34.53 -57.10 -2.68
N CYS A 16 -33.98 -57.73 -3.71
CA CYS A 16 -32.74 -57.25 -4.34
C CYS A 16 -32.89 -55.85 -4.95
N MET A 17 -34.04 -55.55 -5.58
CA MET A 17 -34.32 -54.20 -6.11
C MET A 17 -34.56 -53.17 -5.00
N SER A 18 -34.90 -53.56 -3.81
CA SER A 18 -35.12 -52.68 -2.64
C SER A 18 -33.84 -52.17 -2.00
N ILE A 19 -32.72 -52.83 -2.19
CA ILE A 19 -31.45 -52.47 -1.58
C ILE A 19 -30.79 -51.38 -2.44
N CYS A 20 -30.41 -50.28 -1.78
CA CYS A 20 -29.60 -49.19 -2.34
C CYS A 20 -28.33 -49.02 -1.51
N ILE A 21 -27.19 -49.01 -2.18
CA ILE A 21 -25.87 -48.80 -1.53
C ILE A 21 -25.42 -47.41 -1.87
N VAL A 22 -25.16 -46.61 -0.85
CA VAL A 22 -24.56 -45.27 -0.97
C VAL A 22 -23.09 -45.39 -0.57
N GLN A 23 -22.19 -44.99 -1.48
CA GLN A 23 -20.75 -45.07 -1.24
C GLN A 23 -20.28 -43.93 -0.33
N GLU A 24 -19.11 -44.15 0.30
CA GLU A 24 -18.47 -43.10 1.07
C GLU A 24 -18.03 -41.96 0.16
N GLY A 25 -18.37 -40.70 0.53
CA GLY A 25 -18.19 -39.54 -0.33
C GLY A 25 -19.42 -39.14 -1.17
N GLU A 26 -20.46 -39.97 -1.17
CA GLU A 26 -21.75 -39.67 -1.82
C GLU A 26 -22.87 -39.51 -0.78
N ARG A 27 -23.95 -38.88 -1.19
CA ARG A 27 -25.20 -38.77 -0.45
C ARG A 27 -26.37 -39.10 -1.36
N GLY A 28 -27.30 -39.85 -0.85
CA GLY A 28 -28.51 -40.26 -1.61
C GLY A 28 -29.68 -39.38 -1.28
N ILE A 29 -30.25 -38.64 -2.26
CA ILE A 29 -31.52 -37.97 -2.07
C ILE A 29 -32.63 -38.93 -2.52
N VAL A 30 -33.59 -39.11 -1.61
CA VAL A 30 -34.76 -39.96 -1.89
C VAL A 30 -35.85 -39.15 -2.53
N MET A 31 -36.32 -39.60 -3.69
CA MET A 31 -37.42 -39.00 -4.41
C MET A 31 -38.56 -40.00 -4.53
N ARG A 32 -39.78 -39.53 -4.29
CA ARG A 32 -41.00 -40.28 -4.52
C ARG A 32 -41.84 -39.55 -5.57
N PHE A 33 -42.10 -40.19 -6.69
CA PHE A 33 -42.77 -39.59 -7.85
C PHE A 33 -42.14 -38.26 -8.32
N GLY A 34 -40.82 -38.19 -8.36
CA GLY A 34 -40.08 -36.98 -8.77
C GLY A 34 -40.03 -35.83 -7.76
N LYS A 35 -40.65 -35.99 -6.58
CA LYS A 35 -40.58 -35.01 -5.48
C LYS A 35 -39.62 -35.49 -4.41
N VAL A 36 -38.80 -34.61 -3.87
CA VAL A 36 -37.89 -34.88 -2.75
C VAL A 36 -38.73 -35.28 -1.54
N LEU A 37 -38.47 -36.49 -1.00
CA LEU A 37 -39.13 -36.97 0.19
C LEU A 37 -38.64 -36.19 1.42
N ARG A 38 -39.59 -35.73 2.24
CA ARG A 38 -39.31 -35.00 3.47
C ARG A 38 -39.66 -35.84 4.70
N ASN A 39 -38.87 -35.69 5.73
CA ASN A 39 -39.12 -36.31 7.03
C ASN A 39 -40.29 -35.60 7.75
N SER A 40 -40.77 -36.15 8.88
CA SER A 40 -41.78 -35.57 9.76
C SER A 40 -41.47 -34.15 10.21
N GLU A 41 -40.20 -33.77 10.24
CA GLU A 41 -39.70 -32.43 10.58
C GLU A 41 -39.57 -31.50 9.35
N ASN A 42 -40.19 -31.88 8.22
CA ASN A 42 -40.12 -31.13 6.96
C ASN A 42 -38.70 -30.97 6.37
N GLN A 43 -37.73 -31.76 6.87
CA GLN A 43 -36.37 -31.81 6.33
C GLN A 43 -36.27 -32.84 5.22
N PRO A 44 -35.43 -32.59 4.20
CA PRO A 44 -35.22 -33.54 3.11
C PRO A 44 -34.56 -34.83 3.60
N LEU A 45 -35.07 -35.96 3.17
CA LEU A 45 -34.51 -37.27 3.52
C LEU A 45 -33.26 -37.51 2.69
N VAL A 46 -32.11 -37.45 3.31
CA VAL A 46 -30.78 -37.69 2.72
C VAL A 46 -30.17 -38.93 3.33
N TYR A 47 -29.88 -39.93 2.52
CA TYR A 47 -29.21 -41.13 2.93
C TYR A 47 -27.70 -40.91 3.11
N MET A 48 -27.22 -41.26 4.26
CA MET A 48 -25.78 -41.31 4.59
C MET A 48 -25.11 -42.52 3.91
N PRO A 49 -23.77 -42.57 3.82
CA PRO A 49 -23.08 -43.76 3.32
C PRO A 49 -23.52 -45.03 4.06
N GLY A 50 -23.78 -46.05 3.31
CA GLY A 50 -24.24 -47.36 3.85
C GLY A 50 -25.29 -48.02 2.98
N VAL A 51 -25.88 -49.08 3.55
CA VAL A 51 -26.97 -49.87 2.90
C VAL A 51 -28.31 -49.32 3.36
N HIS A 52 -29.14 -48.90 2.41
CA HIS A 52 -30.46 -48.38 2.67
C HIS A 52 -31.50 -49.17 1.91
N LEU A 53 -32.72 -49.17 2.45
CA LEU A 53 -33.86 -49.77 1.80
C LEU A 53 -34.72 -48.74 1.13
N LYS A 54 -35.08 -48.95 -0.14
CA LYS A 54 -36.01 -48.12 -0.92
C LYS A 54 -37.19 -48.98 -1.37
N ILE A 55 -38.32 -48.34 -1.58
CA ILE A 55 -39.48 -49.00 -2.15
C ILE A 55 -39.34 -49.04 -3.68
N PRO A 56 -39.11 -50.21 -4.29
CA PRO A 56 -38.90 -50.29 -5.74
C PRO A 56 -40.18 -49.87 -6.48
N GLY A 57 -39.97 -49.06 -7.53
CA GLY A 57 -41.09 -48.56 -8.36
C GLY A 57 -41.71 -47.25 -7.88
N LEU A 58 -41.65 -46.92 -6.56
CA LEU A 58 -42.19 -45.68 -6.00
C LEU A 58 -41.11 -44.68 -5.66
N GLU A 59 -39.97 -45.18 -5.17
CA GLU A 59 -38.85 -44.38 -4.73
C GLU A 59 -37.64 -44.53 -5.64
N SER A 60 -37.05 -43.40 -6.00
CA SER A 60 -35.77 -43.33 -6.71
C SER A 60 -34.76 -42.59 -5.82
N VAL A 61 -33.56 -43.12 -5.74
CA VAL A 61 -32.46 -42.48 -5.01
C VAL A 61 -31.49 -41.91 -6.04
N LYS A 62 -31.27 -40.60 -5.97
CA LYS A 62 -30.26 -39.91 -6.77
C LYS A 62 -28.99 -39.74 -5.92
N LEU A 63 -27.88 -40.26 -6.38
CA LEU A 63 -26.57 -40.11 -5.73
C LEU A 63 -25.97 -38.77 -6.13
N LEU A 64 -25.52 -38.01 -5.14
CA LEU A 64 -24.83 -36.71 -5.28
C LEU A 64 -23.48 -36.77 -4.61
N ASP A 65 -22.47 -36.21 -5.25
CA ASP A 65 -21.12 -36.14 -4.72
C ASP A 65 -21.05 -35.12 -3.57
N ALA A 66 -20.55 -35.58 -2.42
CA ALA A 66 -20.35 -34.78 -1.21
C ALA A 66 -18.90 -34.33 -1.03
N ARG A 67 -18.01 -34.77 -1.90
CA ARG A 67 -16.59 -34.43 -1.86
C ARG A 67 -16.37 -32.96 -2.23
N ILE A 68 -15.19 -32.49 -1.90
CA ILE A 68 -14.75 -31.15 -2.32
C ILE A 68 -14.47 -31.19 -3.83
N GLN A 69 -15.19 -30.37 -4.56
CA GLN A 69 -15.03 -30.17 -6.00
C GLN A 69 -14.12 -28.95 -6.24
N THR A 70 -13.37 -28.96 -7.33
CA THR A 70 -12.56 -27.84 -7.77
C THR A 70 -13.07 -27.35 -9.11
N MET A 71 -13.44 -26.07 -9.17
CA MET A 71 -13.82 -25.41 -10.41
C MET A 71 -12.70 -24.44 -10.81
N ASP A 72 -12.18 -24.62 -12.02
CA ASP A 72 -11.24 -23.69 -12.62
C ASP A 72 -12.00 -22.57 -13.34
N ASN A 73 -11.73 -21.33 -12.93
CA ASN A 73 -12.20 -20.15 -13.64
C ASN A 73 -11.06 -19.66 -14.53
N GLN A 74 -11.23 -19.90 -15.86
CA GLN A 74 -10.26 -19.43 -16.85
C GLN A 74 -10.14 -17.91 -16.83
N ALA A 75 -9.05 -17.42 -17.41
CA ALA A 75 -8.70 -16.00 -17.51
C ALA A 75 -9.89 -15.09 -17.85
N ASP A 76 -10.36 -14.36 -16.85
CA ASP A 76 -11.42 -13.35 -17.00
C ASP A 76 -10.80 -11.95 -16.89
N ARG A 77 -11.37 -10.97 -17.62
CA ARG A 77 -10.93 -9.57 -17.59
C ARG A 77 -11.68 -8.78 -16.52
N PHE A 78 -10.93 -8.13 -15.66
CA PHE A 78 -11.45 -7.29 -14.57
C PHE A 78 -10.84 -5.89 -14.64
N VAL A 79 -11.62 -4.88 -14.26
CA VAL A 79 -11.18 -3.48 -14.22
C VAL A 79 -10.99 -3.06 -12.77
N THR A 80 -9.82 -2.52 -12.45
CA THR A 80 -9.50 -2.00 -11.12
C THR A 80 -10.08 -0.61 -10.90
N LYS A 81 -10.02 -0.11 -9.67
CA LYS A 81 -10.41 1.25 -9.29
C LYS A 81 -9.69 2.32 -10.13
N GLU A 82 -8.43 2.07 -10.50
CA GLU A 82 -7.62 2.96 -11.35
C GLU A 82 -7.95 2.81 -12.85
N GLN A 83 -9.03 2.10 -13.21
CA GLN A 83 -9.42 1.80 -14.60
C GLN A 83 -8.34 1.04 -15.40
N LYS A 84 -7.56 0.20 -14.72
CA LYS A 84 -6.59 -0.68 -15.35
C LYS A 84 -7.21 -2.07 -15.54
N ASP A 85 -7.07 -2.62 -16.74
CA ASP A 85 -7.51 -3.98 -17.04
C ASP A 85 -6.53 -5.00 -16.48
N LEU A 86 -7.06 -6.01 -15.80
CA LEU A 86 -6.33 -7.17 -15.32
C LEU A 86 -6.96 -8.44 -15.85
N ILE A 87 -6.14 -9.41 -16.21
CA ILE A 87 -6.55 -10.77 -16.54
C ILE A 87 -6.23 -11.63 -15.33
N VAL A 88 -7.25 -12.19 -14.71
CA VAL A 88 -7.12 -12.98 -13.48
C VAL A 88 -7.53 -14.41 -13.72
N ASP A 89 -6.60 -15.35 -13.48
CA ASP A 89 -6.84 -16.77 -13.42
C ASP A 89 -7.05 -17.20 -11.97
N SER A 90 -8.11 -17.97 -11.71
CA SER A 90 -8.48 -18.37 -10.37
C SER A 90 -9.08 -19.77 -10.32
N TYR A 91 -9.10 -20.37 -9.14
CA TYR A 91 -9.87 -21.57 -8.89
C TYR A 91 -10.63 -21.47 -7.58
N ILE A 92 -11.70 -22.25 -7.51
CA ILE A 92 -12.59 -22.31 -6.36
C ILE A 92 -12.72 -23.75 -5.92
N LYS A 93 -12.58 -24.00 -4.61
CA LYS A 93 -12.93 -25.25 -3.98
C LYS A 93 -14.26 -25.11 -3.29
N TRP A 94 -15.19 -25.97 -3.63
CA TRP A 94 -16.54 -25.93 -3.11
C TRP A 94 -17.04 -27.33 -2.78
N ARG A 95 -18.07 -27.42 -1.97
CA ARG A 95 -18.79 -28.66 -1.69
C ARG A 95 -20.27 -28.40 -1.51
N VAL A 96 -21.07 -29.45 -1.64
CA VAL A 96 -22.49 -29.38 -1.30
C VAL A 96 -22.65 -29.42 0.22
N SER A 97 -23.35 -28.42 0.78
CA SER A 97 -23.71 -28.34 2.21
C SER A 97 -25.14 -28.79 2.46
N ASP A 98 -26.07 -28.37 1.63
CA ASP A 98 -27.47 -28.78 1.67
C ASP A 98 -27.87 -29.43 0.34
N PHE A 99 -28.00 -30.75 0.34
CA PHE A 99 -28.26 -31.54 -0.86
C PHE A 99 -29.66 -31.29 -1.43
N SER A 100 -30.63 -30.90 -0.61
CA SER A 100 -31.98 -30.59 -1.08
C SER A 100 -32.03 -29.29 -1.85
N ARG A 101 -31.45 -28.21 -1.28
CA ARG A 101 -31.35 -26.93 -1.94
C ARG A 101 -30.54 -27.02 -3.22
N TYR A 102 -29.43 -27.76 -3.15
CA TYR A 102 -28.56 -28.00 -4.31
C TYR A 102 -29.33 -28.74 -5.44
N TYR A 103 -30.08 -29.80 -5.12
CA TYR A 103 -30.86 -30.52 -6.10
C TYR A 103 -31.91 -29.66 -6.79
N LEU A 104 -32.61 -28.80 -6.01
CA LEU A 104 -33.62 -27.89 -6.55
C LEU A 104 -32.99 -26.76 -7.38
N ALA A 105 -31.88 -26.19 -6.92
CA ALA A 105 -31.21 -25.09 -7.59
C ALA A 105 -30.53 -25.50 -8.91
N THR A 106 -30.04 -26.75 -8.98
CA THR A 106 -29.33 -27.28 -10.15
C THR A 106 -30.22 -28.11 -11.09
N GLY A 107 -31.52 -28.12 -10.83
CA GLY A 107 -32.46 -28.85 -11.69
C GLY A 107 -32.22 -30.38 -11.76
N GLY A 108 -31.80 -30.98 -10.64
CA GLY A 108 -31.56 -32.42 -10.56
C GLY A 108 -30.18 -32.85 -10.08
N GLY A 109 -29.40 -31.92 -9.52
CA GLY A 109 -28.06 -32.21 -8.95
C GLY A 109 -26.97 -32.33 -10.03
N ASP A 110 -27.12 -31.63 -11.15
CA ASP A 110 -26.11 -31.58 -12.20
C ASP A 110 -24.95 -30.65 -11.78
N ILE A 111 -23.74 -31.21 -11.77
CA ILE A 111 -22.52 -30.48 -11.42
C ILE A 111 -22.25 -29.36 -12.43
N SER A 112 -22.48 -29.59 -13.71
CA SER A 112 -22.24 -28.59 -14.76
C SER A 112 -23.12 -27.36 -14.57
N GLN A 113 -24.38 -27.53 -14.16
CA GLN A 113 -25.27 -26.42 -13.85
C GLN A 113 -24.83 -25.67 -12.59
N ALA A 114 -24.35 -26.41 -11.59
CA ALA A 114 -23.79 -25.80 -10.38
C ALA A 114 -22.56 -24.94 -10.67
N GLU A 115 -21.65 -25.44 -11.50
CA GLU A 115 -20.46 -24.72 -11.92
C GLU A 115 -20.78 -23.43 -12.69
N VAL A 116 -21.78 -23.47 -13.60
CA VAL A 116 -22.22 -22.26 -14.31
C VAL A 116 -22.77 -21.20 -13.36
N LEU A 117 -23.59 -21.59 -12.38
CA LEU A 117 -24.12 -20.68 -11.37
C LEU A 117 -23.03 -20.13 -10.48
N LEU A 118 -22.12 -21.00 -10.03
CA LEU A 118 -20.99 -20.63 -9.20
C LEU A 118 -20.04 -19.68 -9.93
N LYS A 119 -19.69 -19.99 -11.19
CA LYS A 119 -18.84 -19.15 -12.03
C LYS A 119 -19.41 -17.73 -12.17
N ARG A 120 -20.70 -17.63 -12.49
CA ARG A 120 -21.36 -16.34 -12.66
C ARG A 120 -21.30 -15.51 -11.38
N LYS A 121 -21.74 -16.08 -10.25
CA LYS A 121 -21.72 -15.36 -8.95
C LYS A 121 -20.31 -15.02 -8.49
N PHE A 122 -19.36 -15.90 -8.76
CA PHE A 122 -17.94 -15.66 -8.44
C PHE A 122 -17.38 -14.52 -9.27
N SER A 123 -17.55 -14.53 -10.59
CA SER A 123 -17.06 -13.47 -11.47
C SER A 123 -17.67 -12.11 -11.10
N ASP A 124 -18.98 -12.08 -10.78
CA ASP A 124 -19.65 -10.85 -10.36
C ASP A 124 -19.06 -10.32 -9.03
N ARG A 125 -18.81 -11.23 -8.08
CA ARG A 125 -18.24 -10.84 -6.80
C ARG A 125 -16.80 -10.41 -6.89
N LEU A 126 -15.99 -11.17 -7.61
CA LEU A 126 -14.59 -10.84 -7.86
C LEU A 126 -14.46 -9.48 -8.57
N ARG A 127 -15.34 -9.19 -9.53
CA ARG A 127 -15.40 -7.88 -10.21
C ARG A 127 -15.70 -6.74 -9.23
N SER A 128 -16.63 -6.96 -8.31
CA SER A 128 -16.98 -5.96 -7.29
C SER A 128 -15.80 -5.69 -6.35
N GLU A 129 -15.07 -6.70 -5.91
CA GLU A 129 -13.94 -6.53 -4.99
C GLU A 129 -12.70 -5.96 -5.69
N ILE A 130 -12.34 -6.45 -6.89
CA ILE A 130 -11.23 -5.91 -7.68
C ILE A 130 -11.49 -4.45 -8.07
N GLY A 131 -12.73 -4.10 -8.40
CA GLY A 131 -13.11 -2.73 -8.74
C GLY A 131 -12.96 -1.70 -7.61
N ARG A 132 -12.78 -2.16 -6.38
CA ARG A 132 -12.55 -1.30 -5.20
C ARG A 132 -11.07 -1.13 -4.86
N LEU A 133 -10.21 -1.97 -5.39
CA LEU A 133 -8.78 -2.05 -5.06
C LEU A 133 -7.92 -1.44 -6.16
N ASP A 134 -6.77 -0.92 -5.76
CA ASP A 134 -5.73 -0.49 -6.67
C ASP A 134 -4.87 -1.70 -7.09
N VAL A 135 -4.23 -1.63 -8.27
CA VAL A 135 -3.38 -2.73 -8.78
C VAL A 135 -2.31 -3.11 -7.77
N GLN A 136 -1.74 -2.13 -7.09
CA GLN A 136 -0.68 -2.35 -6.11
C GLN A 136 -1.17 -3.17 -4.91
N ASP A 137 -2.38 -2.89 -4.43
CA ASP A 137 -2.98 -3.61 -3.29
C ASP A 137 -3.26 -5.07 -3.67
N ILE A 138 -3.74 -5.31 -4.89
CA ILE A 138 -4.03 -6.66 -5.40
C ILE A 138 -2.75 -7.49 -5.52
N VAL A 139 -1.66 -6.90 -6.04
CA VAL A 139 -0.37 -7.59 -6.23
C VAL A 139 0.38 -7.77 -4.90
N THR A 140 0.23 -6.83 -3.97
CA THR A 140 0.91 -6.86 -2.67
C THR A 140 0.12 -7.62 -1.60
N ASP A 141 -1.08 -8.13 -1.93
CA ASP A 141 -1.93 -8.88 -0.98
C ASP A 141 -1.29 -10.21 -0.57
N SER A 142 -0.23 -10.09 0.25
CA SER A 142 0.53 -11.20 0.80
C SER A 142 -0.28 -12.07 1.77
N HIS A 143 -1.45 -11.61 2.20
CA HIS A 143 -2.26 -12.25 3.25
C HIS A 143 -3.54 -12.89 2.69
N GLY A 144 -3.80 -12.80 1.39
CA GLY A 144 -5.00 -13.37 0.76
C GLY A 144 -6.31 -12.76 1.28
N ARG A 145 -6.30 -11.49 1.66
CA ARG A 145 -7.48 -10.76 2.14
C ARG A 145 -8.56 -10.73 1.08
N LEU A 146 -8.20 -10.38 -0.16
CA LEU A 146 -9.11 -10.37 -1.28
C LEU A 146 -9.83 -11.72 -1.48
N THR A 147 -9.07 -12.83 -1.45
CA THR A 147 -9.63 -14.17 -1.64
C THR A 147 -10.52 -14.60 -0.46
N THR A 148 -10.16 -14.18 0.75
CA THR A 148 -10.96 -14.43 1.96
C THR A 148 -12.26 -13.63 1.93
N ASP A 149 -12.20 -12.34 1.59
CA ASP A 149 -13.37 -11.47 1.50
C ASP A 149 -14.33 -11.95 0.40
N VAL A 150 -13.81 -12.36 -0.76
CA VAL A 150 -14.62 -12.96 -1.83
C VAL A 150 -15.26 -14.26 -1.39
N ARG A 151 -14.55 -15.15 -0.70
CA ARG A 151 -15.09 -16.41 -0.17
C ARG A 151 -16.24 -16.15 0.81
N ASP A 152 -16.01 -15.27 1.79
CA ASP A 152 -16.98 -14.99 2.83
C ASP A 152 -18.21 -14.26 2.26
N ALA A 153 -17.99 -13.35 1.35
CA ALA A 153 -19.07 -12.67 0.63
C ALA A 153 -19.90 -13.60 -0.28
N LEU A 154 -19.27 -14.60 -0.89
CA LEU A 154 -20.00 -15.64 -1.63
C LEU A 154 -20.87 -16.49 -0.71
N ASN A 155 -20.37 -16.91 0.43
CA ASN A 155 -21.11 -17.73 1.38
C ASN A 155 -22.27 -16.95 2.03
N THR A 156 -22.02 -15.70 2.48
CA THR A 156 -23.04 -14.89 3.18
C THR A 156 -23.96 -14.12 2.23
N GLY A 157 -23.49 -13.83 0.99
CA GLY A 157 -24.24 -13.03 0.02
C GLY A 157 -24.22 -11.52 0.28
N SER A 158 -23.47 -11.05 1.28
CA SER A 158 -23.31 -9.63 1.62
C SER A 158 -21.83 -9.22 1.56
N SER A 159 -21.54 -7.93 1.37
CA SER A 159 -20.18 -7.43 1.47
C SER A 159 -19.78 -7.27 2.94
N SER A 160 -18.48 -7.34 3.23
CA SER A 160 -17.95 -7.17 4.58
C SER A 160 -18.38 -5.84 5.25
N GLN A 161 -18.67 -4.82 4.44
CA GLN A 161 -19.17 -3.52 4.91
C GLN A 161 -20.66 -3.54 5.25
N ASP A 162 -21.48 -4.29 4.50
CA ASP A 162 -22.91 -4.39 4.77
C ASP A 162 -23.15 -5.14 6.08
N ASN A 163 -22.31 -6.16 6.40
CA ASN A 163 -22.37 -6.88 7.66
C ASN A 163 -22.06 -6.00 8.87
N ALA A 164 -21.14 -5.01 8.74
CA ALA A 164 -20.81 -4.10 9.84
C ALA A 164 -21.95 -3.11 10.13
N LEU A 165 -22.69 -2.69 9.12
CA LEU A 165 -23.87 -1.82 9.29
C LEU A 165 -25.09 -2.57 9.84
N ASP A 166 -25.31 -3.81 9.41
CA ASP A 166 -26.39 -4.66 9.91
C ASP A 166 -26.17 -5.05 11.38
N LEU A 167 -24.95 -5.31 11.81
CA LEU A 167 -24.61 -5.60 13.21
C LEU A 167 -24.87 -4.41 14.14
N LEU A 168 -24.79 -3.18 13.63
CA LEU A 168 -25.10 -1.97 14.41
C LEU A 168 -26.60 -1.72 14.54
N HIS A 169 -27.42 -2.23 13.64
CA HIS A 169 -28.88 -2.05 13.67
C HIS A 169 -29.65 -3.17 14.38
N HIS A 170 -29.04 -4.36 14.58
CA HIS A 170 -29.72 -5.54 15.16
C HIS A 170 -29.30 -5.87 16.60
N HIS A 171 -29.04 -4.89 17.45
CA HIS A 171 -28.76 -5.13 18.87
C HIS A 171 -29.98 -5.49 19.73
N ASN A 172 -31.16 -5.63 19.12
CA ASN A 172 -32.38 -5.97 19.85
C ASN A 172 -33.26 -6.90 18.99
N GLU A 173 -32.95 -8.20 18.95
CA GLU A 173 -34.01 -9.22 18.93
C GLU A 173 -33.38 -10.63 18.98
N SER A 174 -34.00 -11.43 19.84
CA SER A 174 -33.68 -12.81 20.19
C SER A 174 -33.61 -13.74 18.98
N SER A 175 -32.59 -14.60 18.94
CA SER A 175 -32.53 -15.95 18.33
C SER A 175 -33.63 -16.30 17.31
N MET A 176 -33.61 -15.72 16.14
CA MET A 176 -34.29 -16.23 14.96
C MET A 176 -33.23 -16.40 13.88
N THR A 177 -33.12 -17.63 13.33
CA THR A 177 -32.27 -17.93 12.18
C THR A 177 -32.39 -16.83 11.15
N LEU A 178 -31.30 -16.06 10.95
CA LEU A 178 -31.21 -15.00 9.95
C LEU A 178 -31.73 -15.54 8.62
N PRO A 179 -32.61 -14.85 7.90
CA PRO A 179 -33.07 -15.31 6.61
C PRO A 179 -31.88 -15.46 5.70
N VAL A 180 -31.63 -16.68 5.20
CA VAL A 180 -30.54 -16.98 4.29
C VAL A 180 -30.70 -16.03 3.09
N ASN A 181 -29.73 -15.16 2.90
CA ASN A 181 -29.78 -14.17 1.83
C ASN A 181 -29.85 -14.91 0.48
N GLN A 182 -30.90 -14.66 -0.32
CA GLN A 182 -31.14 -15.36 -1.60
C GLN A 182 -29.96 -15.25 -2.58
N ASN A 183 -29.09 -14.26 -2.37
CA ASN A 183 -27.89 -14.08 -3.18
C ASN A 183 -26.68 -14.89 -2.69
N SER A 184 -26.76 -15.54 -1.50
CA SER A 184 -25.69 -16.38 -0.98
C SER A 184 -25.58 -17.71 -1.72
N MET A 185 -24.39 -18.31 -1.72
CA MET A 185 -24.19 -19.68 -2.17
C MET A 185 -24.83 -20.69 -1.23
N GLU A 186 -24.97 -20.34 0.02
CA GLU A 186 -25.65 -21.16 1.02
C GLU A 186 -27.15 -21.32 0.71
N ALA A 187 -27.78 -20.32 0.09
CA ALA A 187 -29.16 -20.42 -0.42
C ALA A 187 -29.30 -21.49 -1.52
N LEU A 188 -28.25 -21.74 -2.29
CA LEU A 188 -28.19 -22.78 -3.33
C LEU A 188 -27.72 -24.14 -2.77
N GLY A 189 -27.46 -24.23 -1.47
CA GLY A 189 -26.93 -25.45 -0.83
C GLY A 189 -25.46 -25.71 -1.13
N ILE A 190 -24.71 -24.73 -1.61
CA ILE A 190 -23.29 -24.80 -1.94
C ILE A 190 -22.49 -24.02 -0.89
N LYS A 191 -21.41 -24.60 -0.41
CA LYS A 191 -20.44 -23.91 0.46
C LYS A 191 -19.10 -23.79 -0.23
N VAL A 192 -18.64 -22.58 -0.41
CA VAL A 192 -17.31 -22.28 -0.90
C VAL A 192 -16.32 -22.45 0.24
N ILE A 193 -15.31 -23.30 0.05
CA ILE A 193 -14.31 -23.65 1.06
C ILE A 193 -13.10 -22.75 0.94
N ASP A 194 -12.59 -22.61 -0.29
CA ASP A 194 -11.39 -21.83 -0.57
C ASP A 194 -11.48 -21.19 -1.95
N VAL A 195 -10.91 -20.01 -2.06
CA VAL A 195 -10.77 -19.26 -3.30
C VAL A 195 -9.30 -18.90 -3.44
N ARG A 196 -8.71 -19.17 -4.60
CA ARG A 196 -7.32 -18.81 -4.87
C ARG A 196 -7.16 -18.21 -6.25
N ILE A 197 -6.33 -17.19 -6.31
CA ILE A 197 -5.86 -16.61 -7.56
C ILE A 197 -4.59 -17.37 -7.96
N LYS A 198 -4.58 -17.90 -9.19
CA LYS A 198 -3.42 -18.60 -9.77
C LYS A 198 -2.42 -17.59 -10.31
N GLN A 199 -2.92 -16.64 -11.08
CA GLN A 199 -2.11 -15.68 -11.81
C GLN A 199 -2.88 -14.40 -12.09
N ILE A 200 -2.17 -13.28 -12.06
CA ILE A 200 -2.67 -11.97 -12.46
C ILE A 200 -1.78 -11.45 -13.56
N ASN A 201 -2.34 -11.18 -14.72
CA ASN A 201 -1.63 -10.67 -15.89
C ASN A 201 -2.23 -9.34 -16.33
N LEU A 202 -1.42 -8.52 -16.96
CA LEU A 202 -1.88 -7.36 -17.73
C LEU A 202 -2.18 -7.81 -19.17
N PRO A 203 -3.23 -7.28 -19.82
CA PRO A 203 -3.45 -7.52 -21.24
C PRO A 203 -2.24 -7.10 -22.07
N THR A 204 -1.84 -7.96 -23.01
CA THR A 204 -0.63 -7.72 -23.83
C THR A 204 -0.73 -6.46 -24.69
N GLU A 205 -1.95 -6.13 -25.13
CA GLU A 205 -2.21 -4.98 -26.02
C GLU A 205 -1.93 -3.62 -25.37
N VAL A 206 -2.03 -3.54 -24.03
CA VAL A 206 -1.84 -2.28 -23.28
C VAL A 206 -0.66 -2.31 -22.32
N SER A 207 0.01 -3.45 -22.20
CA SER A 207 1.14 -3.65 -21.28
C SER A 207 2.22 -2.59 -21.43
N ASP A 208 2.68 -2.33 -22.65
CA ASP A 208 3.77 -1.39 -22.90
C ASP A 208 3.39 0.04 -22.52
N ALA A 209 2.16 0.46 -22.84
CA ALA A 209 1.64 1.77 -22.48
C ALA A 209 1.50 1.92 -20.95
N ILE A 210 1.01 0.89 -20.27
CA ILE A 210 0.88 0.87 -18.81
C ILE A 210 2.26 0.90 -18.15
N TYR A 211 3.23 0.11 -18.63
CA TYR A 211 4.59 0.13 -18.10
C TYR A 211 5.29 1.48 -18.35
N ALA A 212 5.09 2.10 -19.51
CA ALA A 212 5.61 3.43 -19.80
C ALA A 212 5.01 4.48 -18.84
N ARG A 213 3.70 4.45 -18.62
CA ARG A 213 3.01 5.33 -17.66
C ARG A 213 3.50 5.11 -16.23
N MET A 214 3.57 3.86 -15.76
CA MET A 214 4.06 3.54 -14.42
C MET A 214 5.50 4.01 -14.21
N ARG A 215 6.37 3.87 -15.24
CA ARG A 215 7.74 4.36 -15.20
C ARG A 215 7.78 5.88 -15.10
N ALA A 216 7.00 6.59 -15.91
CA ALA A 216 6.90 8.05 -15.87
C ALA A 216 6.38 8.57 -14.51
N GLU A 217 5.41 7.90 -13.94
CA GLU A 217 4.84 8.22 -12.61
C GLU A 217 5.88 8.03 -11.50
N ARG A 218 6.59 6.88 -11.51
CA ARG A 218 7.70 6.64 -10.57
C ARG A 218 8.84 7.63 -10.72
N GLU A 219 9.17 8.01 -11.95
CA GLU A 219 10.18 9.03 -12.22
C GLU A 219 9.74 10.42 -11.75
N SER A 220 8.47 10.76 -11.89
CA SER A 220 7.91 12.00 -11.37
C SER A 220 8.01 12.08 -9.84
N VAL A 221 7.61 11.02 -9.14
CA VAL A 221 7.77 10.93 -7.67
C VAL A 221 9.23 11.04 -7.25
N ALA A 222 10.13 10.33 -7.95
CA ALA A 222 11.56 10.39 -7.66
C ALA A 222 12.16 11.77 -7.92
N ARG A 223 11.71 12.49 -8.95
CA ARG A 223 12.11 13.88 -9.21
C ARG A 223 11.61 14.83 -8.11
N SER A 224 10.37 14.66 -7.69
CA SER A 224 9.80 15.46 -6.58
C SER A 224 10.59 15.26 -5.28
N GLN A 225 10.88 14.01 -4.92
CA GLN A 225 11.67 13.70 -3.70
C GLN A 225 13.10 14.27 -3.78
N ARG A 226 13.74 14.17 -4.95
CA ARG A 226 15.06 14.77 -5.15
C ARG A 226 15.02 16.30 -5.09
N ALA A 227 13.99 16.93 -5.62
CA ALA A 227 13.82 18.38 -5.55
C ALA A 227 13.61 18.86 -4.11
N GLN A 228 12.79 18.15 -3.33
CA GLN A 228 12.61 18.45 -1.91
C GLN A 228 13.91 18.28 -1.12
N GLY A 229 14.64 17.19 -1.35
CA GLY A 229 15.95 16.98 -0.71
C GLY A 229 16.99 18.05 -1.11
N ALA A 230 16.95 18.53 -2.35
CA ALA A 230 17.83 19.61 -2.79
C ALA A 230 17.44 20.96 -2.13
N GLU A 231 16.15 21.24 -2.00
CA GLU A 231 15.64 22.41 -1.30
C GLU A 231 16.08 22.42 0.18
N GLU A 232 15.81 21.32 0.89
CA GLU A 232 16.24 21.18 2.30
C GLU A 232 17.75 21.34 2.47
N ALA A 233 18.55 20.73 1.59
CA ALA A 233 19.98 20.88 1.59
C ALA A 233 20.43 22.32 1.31
N ALA A 234 19.76 23.05 0.42
CA ALA A 234 20.03 24.46 0.16
C ALA A 234 19.72 25.35 1.38
N ILE A 235 18.59 25.10 2.04
CA ILE A 235 18.22 25.80 3.28
C ILE A 235 19.25 25.60 4.37
N VAL A 236 19.67 24.34 4.61
CA VAL A 236 20.66 24.01 5.64
C VAL A 236 22.01 24.66 5.32
N ARG A 237 22.46 24.65 4.06
CA ARG A 237 23.70 25.32 3.64
C ARG A 237 23.60 26.84 3.85
N ALA A 238 22.51 27.45 3.41
CA ALA A 238 22.31 28.89 3.58
C ALA A 238 22.31 29.30 5.07
N GLN A 239 21.72 28.50 5.94
CA GLN A 239 21.74 28.74 7.38
C GLN A 239 23.16 28.60 7.95
N ALA A 240 23.93 27.61 7.52
CA ALA A 240 25.30 27.40 7.93
C ALA A 240 26.20 28.56 7.44
N ASP A 241 26.10 28.94 6.18
CA ASP A 241 26.84 30.05 5.58
C ASP A 241 26.51 31.38 6.30
N TYR A 242 25.24 31.63 6.58
CA TYR A 242 24.82 32.80 7.39
C TYR A 242 25.44 32.78 8.79
N ALA A 243 25.47 31.64 9.48
CA ALA A 243 26.05 31.51 10.79
C ALA A 243 27.56 31.78 10.77
N VAL A 244 28.27 31.27 9.74
CA VAL A 244 29.71 31.52 9.54
C VAL A 244 29.97 33.00 9.28
N GLU A 245 29.28 33.63 8.33
CA GLU A 245 29.45 35.04 8.00
C GLU A 245 29.15 35.94 9.22
N ARG A 246 28.10 35.63 9.96
CA ARG A 246 27.77 36.37 11.19
C ARG A 246 28.88 36.26 12.21
N THR A 247 29.45 35.09 12.45
CA THR A 247 30.54 34.88 13.41
C THR A 247 31.80 35.60 12.98
N LEU A 248 32.15 35.54 11.67
CA LEU A 248 33.30 36.25 11.12
C LEU A 248 33.12 37.77 11.17
N ALA A 249 31.93 38.27 10.85
CA ALA A 249 31.63 39.70 10.94
C ALA A 249 31.75 40.20 12.38
N GLU A 250 31.23 39.45 13.34
CA GLU A 250 31.31 39.81 14.74
C GLU A 250 32.78 39.80 15.25
N ALA A 251 33.56 38.76 14.84
CA ALA A 251 34.99 38.71 15.19
C ALA A 251 35.78 39.87 14.57
N ARG A 252 35.51 40.23 13.30
CA ARG A 252 36.11 41.39 12.65
C ARG A 252 35.74 42.69 13.34
N ARG A 253 34.47 42.85 13.69
CA ARG A 253 34.00 44.00 14.46
C ARG A 253 34.74 44.13 15.77
N GLN A 254 34.88 43.05 16.54
CA GLN A 254 35.57 43.05 17.82
C GLN A 254 37.07 43.36 17.66
N ALA A 255 37.71 42.80 16.63
CA ALA A 255 39.11 43.06 16.31
C ALA A 255 39.34 44.55 15.97
N LEU A 256 38.44 45.16 15.18
CA LEU A 256 38.52 46.59 14.83
C LEU A 256 38.32 47.50 16.06
N ILE A 257 37.39 47.14 16.96
CA ILE A 257 37.16 47.87 18.21
C ILE A 257 38.43 47.81 19.08
N THR A 258 38.95 46.60 19.34
CA THR A 258 40.17 46.42 20.16
C THR A 258 41.37 47.13 19.57
N LYS A 259 41.52 47.06 18.22
CA LYS A 259 42.57 47.82 17.53
C LYS A 259 42.38 49.31 17.66
N GLY A 260 41.16 49.82 17.47
CA GLY A 260 40.84 51.23 17.61
C GLY A 260 41.07 51.77 19.05
N GLU A 261 40.72 50.98 20.07
CA GLU A 261 41.01 51.31 21.48
C GLU A 261 42.52 51.37 21.75
N GLY A 262 43.26 50.34 21.22
CA GLY A 262 44.72 50.36 21.35
C GLY A 262 45.39 51.52 20.61
N ASP A 263 44.94 51.87 19.43
CA ASP A 263 45.39 53.00 18.63
C ASP A 263 45.09 54.35 19.37
N ALA A 264 43.88 54.44 19.94
CA ALA A 264 43.47 55.63 20.72
C ALA A 264 44.31 55.80 22.01
N GLU A 265 44.56 54.71 22.77
CA GLU A 265 45.35 54.69 23.93
C GLU A 265 46.84 55.07 23.63
N SER A 266 47.36 54.48 22.55
CA SER A 266 48.69 54.79 22.05
C SER A 266 48.80 56.27 21.64
N ALA A 267 47.82 56.78 20.87
CA ALA A 267 47.79 58.15 20.47
C ALA A 267 47.74 59.12 21.69
N LYS A 268 46.95 58.77 22.71
CA LYS A 268 46.90 59.54 23.98
C LYS A 268 48.21 59.54 24.71
N LEU A 269 48.87 58.38 24.90
CA LEU A 269 50.17 58.27 25.53
C LEU A 269 51.22 59.08 24.79
N PHE A 270 51.25 59.02 23.46
CA PHE A 270 52.15 59.84 22.66
C PHE A 270 51.83 61.33 22.78
N SER A 271 50.57 61.72 22.73
CA SER A 271 50.15 63.11 22.93
C SER A 271 50.55 63.65 24.25
N ASP A 272 50.33 62.89 25.33
CA ASP A 272 50.70 63.27 26.71
C ASP A 272 52.23 63.38 26.90
N ALA A 273 53.00 62.47 26.25
CA ALA A 273 54.44 62.48 26.30
C ALA A 273 55.04 63.66 25.51
N PHE A 274 54.54 63.94 24.35
CA PHE A 274 55.08 64.97 23.43
C PHE A 274 54.53 66.35 23.68
N SER A 275 53.45 66.54 24.44
CA SER A 275 52.92 67.83 24.84
C SER A 275 53.85 68.57 25.76
N LYS A 276 54.82 67.83 26.40
CA LYS A 276 55.84 68.41 27.26
C LYS A 276 56.88 69.28 26.51
N ASP A 277 57.18 68.92 25.24
CA ASP A 277 58.10 69.69 24.38
C ASP A 277 57.61 69.47 22.86
N PRO A 278 56.67 70.30 22.40
CA PRO A 278 56.12 70.21 21.08
C PRO A 278 57.11 70.54 19.97
N ASP A 279 58.08 71.40 20.23
CA ASP A 279 59.07 71.76 19.21
C ASP A 279 60.06 70.61 18.94
N PHE A 280 60.45 69.89 19.97
CA PHE A 280 61.26 68.68 19.83
C PHE A 280 60.54 67.56 19.13
N TYR A 281 59.27 67.40 19.44
CA TYR A 281 58.44 66.43 18.71
C TYR A 281 58.30 66.77 17.22
N ALA A 282 58.02 68.00 16.89
CA ALA A 282 57.89 68.46 15.49
C ALA A 282 59.22 68.22 14.72
N PHE A 283 60.34 68.41 15.38
CA PHE A 283 61.68 68.13 14.85
C PHE A 283 61.86 66.61 14.59
N LEU A 284 61.62 65.76 15.56
CA LEU A 284 61.74 64.31 15.40
C LEU A 284 60.78 63.78 14.33
N ARG A 285 59.57 64.27 14.25
CA ARG A 285 58.57 63.87 13.21
C ARG A 285 58.99 64.28 11.82
N SER A 286 59.56 65.47 11.67
CA SER A 286 60.12 65.92 10.42
C SER A 286 61.29 65.06 9.92
N LEU A 287 62.21 64.67 10.85
CA LEU A 287 63.30 63.75 10.49
C LEU A 287 62.77 62.38 10.01
N ARG A 288 61.81 61.82 10.74
CA ARG A 288 61.16 60.54 10.31
C ARG A 288 60.44 60.65 8.98
N ALA A 289 59.80 61.81 8.76
CA ALA A 289 59.14 62.07 7.46
C ALA A 289 60.16 62.17 6.32
N TYR A 290 61.37 62.82 6.60
CA TYR A 290 62.43 62.82 5.61
C TYR A 290 62.96 61.40 5.31
N GLU A 291 63.24 60.61 6.32
CA GLU A 291 63.68 59.22 6.19
C GLU A 291 62.67 58.35 5.36
N SER A 292 61.41 58.49 5.71
CA SER A 292 60.35 57.78 5.02
C SER A 292 60.16 58.26 3.57
N SER A 293 60.25 59.56 3.31
CA SER A 293 60.04 60.14 2.00
C SER A 293 61.24 59.92 1.05
N PHE A 294 62.48 59.84 1.59
CA PHE A 294 63.69 59.66 0.80
C PHE A 294 64.28 58.24 0.86
N SER A 295 63.54 57.29 1.39
CA SER A 295 63.98 55.90 1.48
C SER A 295 64.06 55.18 0.12
N ASN A 296 63.35 55.66 -0.91
CA ASN A 296 63.36 55.09 -2.20
C ASN A 296 64.39 55.76 -3.12
N HIS A 297 65.40 55.01 -3.54
CA HIS A 297 66.53 55.52 -4.31
C HIS A 297 66.22 55.72 -5.82
N GLN A 298 65.05 55.43 -6.23
CA GLN A 298 64.66 55.46 -7.64
C GLN A 298 63.87 56.72 -8.07
N ASP A 299 63.40 57.52 -7.12
CA ASP A 299 62.59 58.70 -7.38
C ASP A 299 63.41 59.98 -7.42
N LEU A 300 63.34 60.76 -8.53
CA LEU A 300 63.89 62.07 -8.62
C LEU A 300 62.80 63.08 -8.15
N VAL A 301 63.02 63.64 -6.98
CA VAL A 301 62.08 64.63 -6.40
C VAL A 301 62.69 66.01 -6.52
N VAL A 302 61.99 66.89 -7.28
CA VAL A 302 62.42 68.31 -7.35
C VAL A 302 61.53 69.12 -6.38
N LEU A 303 62.15 69.62 -5.36
CA LEU A 303 61.45 70.31 -4.28
C LEU A 303 62.03 71.74 -4.10
N SER A 304 61.11 72.68 -3.82
CA SER A 304 61.53 74.05 -3.43
C SER A 304 62.03 74.03 -1.96
N PRO A 305 63.21 74.50 -1.69
CA PRO A 305 63.78 74.51 -0.32
C PRO A 305 63.08 75.48 0.64
N GLU A 306 62.10 76.26 0.17
CA GLU A 306 61.40 77.28 0.97
C GLU A 306 60.09 76.77 1.61
N THR A 307 59.73 75.49 1.40
CA THR A 307 58.56 74.90 2.07
C THR A 307 58.76 74.63 3.54
N ASP A 308 57.71 74.75 4.33
CA ASP A 308 57.74 74.46 5.81
C ASP A 308 58.21 73.03 6.10
N PHE A 309 58.08 72.12 5.11
CA PHE A 309 58.57 70.76 5.23
C PHE A 309 60.08 70.69 5.48
N PHE A 310 60.91 71.57 4.84
CA PHE A 310 62.39 71.64 5.01
C PHE A 310 62.82 72.62 6.03
N ARG A 311 61.96 73.16 6.88
CA ARG A 311 62.27 74.17 7.92
C ARG A 311 63.42 73.77 8.83
N PHE A 312 63.39 72.48 9.31
CA PHE A 312 64.41 71.99 10.23
C PHE A 312 65.72 71.58 9.54
N MET A 313 65.66 71.36 8.21
CA MET A 313 66.91 71.09 7.45
C MET A 313 67.71 72.33 7.15
N LYS A 314 67.03 73.50 7.07
CA LYS A 314 67.70 74.81 6.85
C LYS A 314 68.23 75.46 8.15
N ARG A 315 67.60 75.26 9.28
CA ARG A 315 67.97 75.88 10.57
C ARG A 315 67.94 74.83 11.70
N PRO A 316 69.05 74.14 11.95
CA PRO A 316 69.12 73.17 13.02
C PRO A 316 69.12 73.84 14.43
N ASP A 317 69.33 75.18 14.54
CA ASP A 317 69.44 75.89 15.81
C ASP A 317 68.09 76.28 16.47
N CYS A 318 66.98 75.90 15.96
CA CYS A 318 65.63 76.13 16.53
C CYS A 318 65.40 75.36 17.86
N LEU A 319 66.35 74.59 18.35
CA LEU A 319 66.23 73.76 19.58
C LEU A 319 66.90 74.47 20.79
N LYS A 320 67.29 75.80 20.63
CA LYS A 320 67.78 76.58 21.75
C LYS A 320 66.71 77.45 22.35
N ARG A 321 66.00 76.91 23.33
CA ARG A 321 65.60 77.54 24.56
C ARG A 321 65.48 76.53 25.66
#